data_0f41aa4b621d3e2e516d1fedd56e68dd
#
_entry.id   0f41aa4b621d3e2e516d1fedd56e68dd
#
_cell.length_a   1.000
_cell.length_b   1.000
_cell.length_c   1.000
_cell.angle_alpha   90.00
_cell.angle_beta   90.00
_cell.angle_gamma   90.00
#
_symmetry.space_group_name_H-M   'P 1'
#
loop_
_entity.id
_entity.type
_entity.pdbx_description
1 polymer ?
#
loop_
_entity_poly.entity_id
_entity_poly.type
_entity_poly.pdbx_seq_one_letter_code
_entity_poly.pdbx_strand_id
1 'polypeptide(L)'
;MKYYIAGDRGLVGTWYKKLITDAEGGNTQTANYSSRISTKQDIQMRKPTHVIINAATVGGLQEDLDKSFELMIKNLTIQNNLFEACRFARTDRVLLQGSTCSYPEIGEQPYNENQLLQGEPYPAYFPTALPKLMGMYQCKASNEKYDTNWRTAINTNMFGPHDRTGEHAHVIGALMQKFVDACKSN
;
A
#
# COMPACT_ATOMS: atom_id res chain seq x y z
N MET A 1 0.49 5.42 -22.69
CA MET A 1 0.45 5.68 -21.23
C MET A 1 1.71 5.08 -20.63
N LYS A 2 2.33 5.73 -19.65
CA LYS A 2 3.53 5.19 -18.99
C LYS A 2 3.19 4.89 -17.53
N TYR A 3 3.16 3.61 -17.20
CA TYR A 3 2.81 3.12 -15.86
C TYR A 3 4.06 2.86 -15.02
N TYR A 4 3.95 3.19 -13.74
CA TYR A 4 4.95 2.83 -12.73
C TYR A 4 4.27 2.22 -11.51
N ILE A 5 4.79 1.10 -11.04
CA ILE A 5 4.24 0.37 -9.89
C ILE A 5 5.26 0.41 -8.75
N ALA A 6 5.01 1.25 -7.75
CA ALA A 6 5.79 1.26 -6.53
C ALA A 6 5.40 0.07 -5.65
N GLY A 7 6.34 -0.82 -5.37
CA GLY A 7 6.09 -2.08 -4.68
C GLY A 7 5.66 -3.21 -5.62
N ASP A 8 6.31 -3.33 -6.78
CA ASP A 8 6.00 -4.24 -7.88
C ASP A 8 6.25 -5.74 -7.57
N ARG A 9 6.92 -6.07 -6.46
CA ARG A 9 7.19 -7.47 -6.02
C ARG A 9 6.28 -7.96 -4.90
N GLY A 10 5.47 -7.09 -4.30
CA GLY A 10 4.45 -7.50 -3.35
C GLY A 10 3.31 -8.27 -4.02
N LEU A 11 2.45 -8.92 -3.24
CA LEU A 11 1.27 -9.65 -3.72
C LEU A 11 0.53 -8.86 -4.81
N VAL A 12 0.07 -7.68 -4.50
CA VAL A 12 -0.74 -6.85 -5.40
C VAL A 12 0.08 -6.30 -6.57
N GLY A 13 1.29 -5.82 -6.29
CA GLY A 13 2.18 -5.25 -7.31
C GLY A 13 2.57 -6.26 -8.38
N THR A 14 2.78 -7.53 -8.01
CA THR A 14 3.06 -8.60 -8.97
C THR A 14 1.89 -8.83 -9.94
N TRP A 15 0.66 -8.76 -9.46
CA TRP A 15 -0.52 -8.90 -10.31
C TRP A 15 -0.73 -7.68 -11.21
N TYR A 16 -0.49 -6.46 -10.72
CA TYR A 16 -0.49 -5.28 -11.59
C TYR A 16 0.56 -5.39 -12.70
N LYS A 17 1.77 -5.89 -12.40
CA LYS A 17 2.81 -6.14 -13.42
C LYS A 17 2.39 -7.16 -14.48
N LYS A 18 1.64 -8.18 -14.09
CA LYS A 18 1.10 -9.17 -15.03
C LYS A 18 0.00 -8.60 -15.92
N LEU A 19 -0.84 -7.71 -15.38
CA LEU A 19 -1.95 -7.11 -16.11
C LEU A 19 -1.51 -5.94 -17.00
N ILE A 20 -0.48 -5.19 -16.59
CA ILE A 20 0.06 -4.04 -17.30
C ILE A 20 1.50 -4.40 -17.69
N THR A 21 1.63 -5.14 -18.80
CA THR A 21 2.89 -5.80 -19.19
C THR A 21 4.04 -4.85 -19.48
N ASP A 22 3.76 -3.62 -19.88
CA ASP A 22 4.74 -2.56 -20.17
C ASP A 22 4.98 -1.61 -18.97
N ALA A 23 4.38 -1.89 -17.79
CA ALA A 23 4.61 -1.08 -16.61
C ALA A 23 6.05 -1.23 -16.10
N GLU A 24 6.69 -0.11 -15.84
CA GLU A 24 7.91 -0.09 -15.05
C GLU A 24 7.58 -0.29 -13.55
N GLY A 25 8.54 -0.70 -12.74
CA GLY A 25 8.29 -0.89 -11.32
C GLY A 25 9.52 -0.66 -10.46
N GLY A 26 9.26 -0.48 -9.18
CA GLY A 26 10.30 -0.38 -8.17
C GLY A 26 9.91 -1.11 -6.89
N ASN A 27 10.91 -1.61 -6.19
CA ASN A 27 10.78 -2.36 -4.94
C ASN A 27 12.02 -2.09 -4.06
N THR A 28 12.08 -2.69 -2.89
CA THR A 28 13.16 -2.47 -1.92
C THR A 28 14.58 -2.76 -2.44
N GLN A 29 14.72 -3.50 -3.53
CA GLN A 29 16.04 -3.79 -4.15
C GLN A 29 16.40 -2.76 -5.23
N THR A 30 15.42 -2.13 -5.87
CA THR A 30 15.63 -1.24 -7.02
C THR A 30 15.32 0.23 -6.72
N ALA A 31 14.57 0.51 -5.65
CA ALA A 31 14.15 1.85 -5.28
C ALA A 31 14.09 2.02 -3.76
N ASN A 32 14.76 3.02 -3.24
CA ASN A 32 14.72 3.36 -1.82
C ASN A 32 13.69 4.46 -1.56
N TYR A 33 12.43 4.07 -1.36
CA TYR A 33 11.34 5.01 -1.08
C TYR A 33 11.41 5.68 0.30
N SER A 34 12.25 5.18 1.21
CA SER A 34 12.54 5.87 2.48
C SER A 34 13.46 7.09 2.29
N SER A 35 14.17 7.17 1.16
CA SER A 35 14.97 8.33 0.79
C SER A 35 14.19 9.26 -0.15
N ARG A 36 13.91 10.47 0.32
CA ARG A 36 13.23 11.52 -0.46
C ARG A 36 13.95 11.82 -1.78
N ILE A 37 15.28 11.94 -1.70
CA ILE A 37 16.11 12.26 -2.89
C ILE A 37 16.06 11.12 -3.90
N SER A 38 16.29 9.89 -3.46
CA SER A 38 16.28 8.70 -4.31
C SER A 38 14.90 8.51 -4.98
N THR A 39 13.81 8.62 -4.20
CA THR A 39 12.45 8.50 -4.73
C THR A 39 12.15 9.56 -5.78
N LYS A 40 12.54 10.81 -5.51
CA LYS A 40 12.33 11.92 -6.44
C LYS A 40 13.10 11.70 -7.74
N GLN A 41 14.38 11.30 -7.66
CA GLN A 41 15.21 11.02 -8.83
C GLN A 41 14.63 9.88 -9.68
N ASP A 42 14.23 8.77 -9.05
CA ASP A 42 13.66 7.62 -9.76
C ASP A 42 12.38 8.00 -10.52
N ILE A 43 11.43 8.64 -9.88
CA ILE A 43 10.16 9.06 -10.51
C ILE A 43 10.38 10.13 -11.57
N GLN A 44 11.26 11.11 -11.33
CA GLN A 44 11.57 12.16 -12.30
C GLN A 44 12.27 11.64 -13.56
N MET A 45 13.16 10.66 -13.41
CA MET A 45 13.86 10.03 -14.53
C MET A 45 12.87 9.24 -15.40
N ARG A 46 11.95 8.52 -14.79
CA ARG A 46 10.97 7.69 -15.48
C ARG A 46 9.81 8.48 -16.08
N LYS A 47 9.44 9.61 -15.47
CA LYS A 47 8.32 10.48 -15.89
C LYS A 47 7.03 9.68 -16.15
N PRO A 48 6.53 8.89 -15.21
CA PRO A 48 5.31 8.12 -15.41
C PRO A 48 4.08 9.05 -15.49
N THR A 49 3.14 8.71 -16.37
CA THR A 49 1.81 9.35 -16.43
C THR A 49 0.86 8.75 -15.40
N HIS A 50 1.09 7.49 -15.01
CA HIS A 50 0.27 6.73 -14.08
C HIS A 50 1.17 6.06 -13.04
N VAL A 51 0.88 6.24 -11.77
CA VAL A 51 1.60 5.59 -10.66
C VAL A 51 0.63 4.81 -9.79
N ILE A 52 0.96 3.55 -9.51
CA ILE A 52 0.23 2.70 -8.56
C ILE A 52 1.12 2.52 -7.33
N ILE A 53 0.64 2.97 -6.17
CA ILE A 53 1.39 2.94 -4.92
C ILE A 53 0.91 1.75 -4.08
N ASN A 54 1.66 0.63 -4.17
CA ASN A 54 1.50 -0.54 -3.32
C ASN A 54 2.61 -0.62 -2.26
N ALA A 55 3.64 0.22 -2.37
CA ALA A 55 4.79 0.18 -1.48
C ALA A 55 4.38 0.57 -0.05
N ALA A 56 4.50 -0.37 0.85
CA ALA A 56 4.34 -0.21 2.29
C ALA A 56 5.13 -1.30 3.00
N THR A 57 5.46 -1.07 4.26
CA THR A 57 5.94 -2.11 5.16
C THR A 57 4.75 -2.59 5.98
N VAL A 58 4.40 -3.85 5.81
CA VAL A 58 3.31 -4.50 6.54
C VAL A 58 3.91 -5.63 7.35
N GLY A 59 3.66 -5.67 8.64
CA GLY A 59 4.02 -6.76 9.54
C GLY A 59 2.94 -7.83 9.60
N GLY A 60 3.13 -8.83 10.46
CA GLY A 60 2.03 -9.59 11.01
C GLY A 60 1.46 -8.84 12.22
N LEU A 61 0.33 -9.31 12.76
CA LEU A 61 -0.35 -8.65 13.88
C LEU A 61 0.59 -8.36 15.07
N GLN A 62 1.45 -9.30 15.42
CA GLN A 62 2.40 -9.13 16.51
C GLN A 62 3.46 -8.08 16.19
N GLU A 63 4.01 -8.09 14.99
CA GLU A 63 5.01 -7.09 14.58
C GLU A 63 4.40 -5.68 14.51
N ASP A 64 3.16 -5.56 14.07
CA ASP A 64 2.44 -4.29 14.02
C ASP A 64 2.20 -3.72 15.43
N LEU A 65 1.98 -4.57 16.42
CA LEU A 65 1.88 -4.17 17.83
C LEU A 65 3.24 -3.77 18.41
N ASP A 66 4.25 -4.63 18.24
CA ASP A 66 5.57 -4.45 18.87
C ASP A 66 6.35 -3.27 18.30
N LYS A 67 6.17 -2.95 17.00
CA LYS A 67 6.89 -1.92 16.25
C LYS A 67 5.97 -0.87 15.66
N SER A 68 4.86 -0.60 16.34
CA SER A 68 3.79 0.28 15.82
C SER A 68 4.31 1.66 15.40
N PHE A 69 5.14 2.28 16.23
CA PHE A 69 5.71 3.59 15.95
C PHE A 69 6.64 3.60 14.74
N GLU A 70 7.60 2.67 14.70
CA GLU A 70 8.59 2.57 13.64
C GLU A 70 7.95 2.27 12.28
N LEU A 71 6.97 1.37 12.27
CA LEU A 71 6.23 1.00 11.08
C LEU A 71 5.37 2.17 10.57
N MET A 72 4.73 2.91 11.47
CA MET A 72 3.94 4.09 11.11
C MET A 72 4.82 5.16 10.47
N ILE A 73 5.95 5.51 11.10
CA ILE A 73 6.91 6.49 10.56
C ILE A 73 7.41 6.04 9.19
N LYS A 74 7.76 4.77 9.06
CA LYS A 74 8.27 4.23 7.79
C LYS A 74 7.21 4.29 6.68
N ASN A 75 5.98 3.90 6.97
CA ASN A 75 4.89 3.94 5.99
C ASN A 75 4.52 5.36 5.58
N LEU A 76 4.45 6.29 6.52
CA LEU A 76 4.25 7.71 6.24
C LEU A 76 5.39 8.28 5.38
N THR A 77 6.65 7.93 5.71
CA THR A 77 7.82 8.38 4.94
C THR A 77 7.78 7.89 3.50
N ILE A 78 7.56 6.59 3.29
CA ILE A 78 7.46 5.98 1.96
C ILE A 78 6.35 6.66 1.14
N GLN A 79 5.17 6.79 1.73
CA GLN A 79 4.02 7.37 1.06
C GLN A 79 4.22 8.84 0.71
N ASN A 80 4.69 9.66 1.67
CA ASN A 80 4.95 11.08 1.46
C ASN A 80 6.00 11.31 0.36
N ASN A 81 7.09 10.54 0.36
CA ASN A 81 8.13 10.63 -0.65
C ASN A 81 7.60 10.32 -2.05
N LEU A 82 6.75 9.28 -2.17
CA LEU A 82 6.14 8.91 -3.45
C LEU A 82 5.16 9.97 -3.94
N PHE A 83 4.28 10.48 -3.09
CA PHE A 83 3.36 11.55 -3.45
C PHE A 83 4.09 12.83 -3.86
N GLU A 84 5.09 13.24 -3.09
CA GLU A 84 5.90 14.41 -3.43
C GLU A 84 6.63 14.22 -4.77
N ALA A 85 7.22 13.06 -5.01
CA ALA A 85 7.90 12.75 -6.26
C ALA A 85 6.94 12.78 -7.45
N CYS A 86 5.75 12.18 -7.32
CA CYS A 86 4.69 12.22 -8.33
C CYS A 86 4.26 13.66 -8.65
N ARG A 87 4.11 14.50 -7.63
CA ARG A 87 3.78 15.90 -7.83
C ARG A 87 4.88 16.65 -8.60
N PHE A 88 6.13 16.48 -8.22
CA PHE A 88 7.25 17.12 -8.93
C PHE A 88 7.40 16.62 -10.37
N ALA A 89 7.13 15.35 -10.63
CA ALA A 89 7.14 14.78 -11.99
C ALA A 89 5.89 15.14 -12.80
N ARG A 90 4.92 15.84 -12.21
CA ARG A 90 3.60 16.17 -12.80
C ARG A 90 2.87 14.91 -13.26
N THR A 91 2.90 13.85 -12.43
CA THR A 91 2.15 12.62 -12.70
C THR A 91 0.65 12.93 -12.66
N ASP A 92 -0.02 12.65 -13.76
CA ASP A 92 -1.45 12.93 -13.95
C ASP A 92 -2.32 12.06 -13.02
N ARG A 93 -2.03 10.75 -12.95
CA ARG A 93 -2.85 9.78 -12.23
C ARG A 93 -2.05 8.99 -11.21
N VAL A 94 -2.55 8.98 -10.00
CA VAL A 94 -2.01 8.14 -8.92
C VAL A 94 -3.14 7.30 -8.32
N LEU A 95 -2.89 6.01 -8.17
CA LEU A 95 -3.73 5.08 -7.43
C LEU A 95 -3.00 4.64 -6.16
N LEU A 96 -3.46 5.09 -5.01
CA LEU A 96 -3.00 4.58 -3.72
C LEU A 96 -3.80 3.33 -3.34
N GLN A 97 -3.13 2.25 -2.99
CA GLN A 97 -3.77 1.11 -2.37
C GLN A 97 -4.08 1.42 -0.90
N GLY A 98 -5.36 1.59 -0.61
CA GLY A 98 -5.92 1.73 0.72
C GLY A 98 -6.04 0.39 1.44
N SER A 99 -6.85 0.35 2.49
CA SER A 99 -7.12 -0.87 3.26
C SER A 99 -8.44 -0.74 4.01
N THR A 100 -9.19 -1.83 4.12
CA THR A 100 -10.37 -1.92 5.01
C THR A 100 -10.01 -1.81 6.49
N CYS A 101 -8.74 -2.03 6.86
CA CYS A 101 -8.26 -1.74 8.21
C CYS A 101 -8.36 -0.25 8.60
N SER A 102 -8.65 0.63 7.63
CA SER A 102 -8.86 2.07 7.85
C SER A 102 -10.25 2.43 8.33
N TYR A 103 -11.21 1.49 8.31
CA TYR A 103 -12.53 1.72 8.89
C TYR A 103 -12.49 1.71 10.42
N PRO A 104 -13.43 2.38 11.09
CA PRO A 104 -13.56 2.32 12.54
C PRO A 104 -13.68 0.88 13.04
N GLU A 105 -13.09 0.59 14.20
CA GLU A 105 -13.26 -0.71 14.87
C GLU A 105 -14.74 -1.00 15.16
N ILE A 106 -15.47 0.03 15.57
CA ILE A 106 -16.91 -0.03 15.82
C ILE A 106 -17.61 0.77 14.73
N GLY A 107 -18.28 0.11 13.82
CA GLY A 107 -18.98 0.72 12.71
C GLY A 107 -20.18 -0.09 12.26
N GLU A 108 -21.11 0.56 11.58
CA GLU A 108 -22.29 -0.08 11.02
C GLU A 108 -21.90 -0.91 9.78
N GLN A 109 -22.40 -2.13 9.69
CA GLN A 109 -22.19 -3.03 8.55
C GLN A 109 -23.40 -2.97 7.58
N PRO A 110 -23.18 -3.03 6.26
CA PRO A 110 -21.86 -3.05 5.58
C PRO A 110 -21.17 -1.69 5.60
N TYR A 111 -19.83 -1.69 5.69
CA TYR A 111 -19.06 -0.46 5.65
C TYR A 111 -19.23 0.27 4.31
N ASN A 112 -19.23 1.60 4.39
CA ASN A 112 -19.15 2.50 3.23
C ASN A 112 -18.11 3.61 3.50
N GLU A 113 -17.67 4.28 2.45
CA GLU A 113 -16.58 5.24 2.54
C GLU A 113 -16.87 6.45 3.43
N ASN A 114 -18.15 6.79 3.68
CA ASN A 114 -18.54 7.89 4.56
C ASN A 114 -18.24 7.59 6.03
N GLN A 115 -18.02 6.33 6.40
CA GLN A 115 -17.68 5.93 7.76
C GLN A 115 -16.19 6.10 8.10
N LEU A 116 -15.35 6.34 7.09
CA LEU A 116 -13.95 6.64 7.32
C LEU A 116 -13.81 7.91 8.19
N LEU A 117 -12.97 7.85 9.22
CA LEU A 117 -12.78 8.89 10.24
C LEU A 117 -14.00 9.19 11.16
N GLN A 118 -15.04 8.38 11.13
CA GLN A 118 -16.12 8.47 12.13
C GLN A 118 -15.79 7.79 13.46
N GLY A 119 -14.65 7.14 13.54
CA GLY A 119 -14.09 6.50 14.72
C GLY A 119 -12.65 6.04 14.48
N GLU A 120 -12.01 5.53 15.53
CA GLU A 120 -10.65 5.03 15.45
C GLU A 120 -10.62 3.65 14.79
N PRO A 121 -9.67 3.37 13.88
CA PRO A 121 -9.37 2.02 13.45
C PRO A 121 -8.94 1.15 14.63
N TYR A 122 -8.99 -0.17 14.47
CA TYR A 122 -8.47 -1.09 15.49
C TYR A 122 -6.99 -0.79 15.78
N PRO A 123 -6.58 -0.62 17.06
CA PRO A 123 -5.25 -0.09 17.42
C PRO A 123 -4.07 -0.85 16.80
N ALA A 124 -4.17 -2.18 16.71
CA ALA A 124 -3.12 -2.98 16.09
C ALA A 124 -2.88 -2.66 14.60
N TYR A 125 -3.83 -1.99 13.93
CA TYR A 125 -3.69 -1.60 12.53
C TYR A 125 -3.22 -0.17 12.32
N PHE A 126 -3.02 0.62 13.36
CA PHE A 126 -2.57 2.01 13.25
C PHE A 126 -1.36 2.21 12.34
N PRO A 127 -0.30 1.36 12.38
CA PRO A 127 0.87 1.52 11.54
C PRO A 127 0.60 1.51 10.05
N THR A 128 -0.48 0.84 9.64
CA THR A 128 -0.87 0.71 8.23
C THR A 128 -2.13 1.50 7.91
N ALA A 129 -3.11 1.52 8.79
CA ALA A 129 -4.41 2.17 8.60
C ALA A 129 -4.29 3.70 8.52
N LEU A 130 -3.60 4.33 9.48
CA LEU A 130 -3.49 5.79 9.54
C LEU A 130 -2.73 6.38 8.35
N PRO A 131 -1.57 5.84 7.92
CA PRO A 131 -0.94 6.29 6.67
C PRO A 131 -1.87 6.21 5.47
N LYS A 132 -2.69 5.17 5.34
CA LYS A 132 -3.65 5.03 4.22
C LYS A 132 -4.77 6.07 4.27
N LEU A 133 -5.30 6.37 5.45
CA LEU A 133 -6.25 7.46 5.65
C LEU A 133 -5.63 8.81 5.28
N MET A 134 -4.43 9.10 5.77
CA MET A 134 -3.70 10.33 5.39
C MET A 134 -3.48 10.42 3.87
N GLY A 135 -3.13 9.30 3.23
CA GLY A 135 -2.96 9.24 1.78
C GLY A 135 -4.22 9.57 1.00
N MET A 136 -5.39 9.17 1.48
CA MET A 136 -6.67 9.54 0.89
C MET A 136 -6.87 11.06 0.88
N TYR A 137 -6.56 11.72 1.99
CA TYR A 137 -6.64 13.19 2.07
C TYR A 137 -5.55 13.89 1.26
N GLN A 138 -4.36 13.30 1.15
CA GLN A 138 -3.32 13.81 0.24
C GLN A 138 -3.76 13.74 -1.22
N CYS A 139 -4.42 12.66 -1.65
CA CYS A 139 -5.03 12.58 -2.99
C CYS A 139 -6.07 13.69 -3.18
N LYS A 140 -7.00 13.86 -2.23
CA LYS A 140 -8.01 14.92 -2.28
C LYS A 140 -7.39 16.31 -2.40
N ALA A 141 -6.45 16.64 -1.52
CA ALA A 141 -5.76 17.93 -1.53
C ALA A 141 -4.98 18.20 -2.83
N SER A 142 -4.36 17.15 -3.41
CA SER A 142 -3.68 17.27 -4.69
C SER A 142 -4.66 17.56 -5.82
N ASN A 143 -5.80 16.87 -5.85
CA ASN A 143 -6.83 17.08 -6.87
C ASN A 143 -7.39 18.50 -6.81
N GLU A 144 -7.70 18.99 -5.61
CA GLU A 144 -8.25 20.33 -5.40
C GLU A 144 -7.27 21.44 -5.78
N LYS A 145 -5.98 21.24 -5.50
CA LYS A 145 -4.97 22.30 -5.68
C LYS A 145 -4.29 22.28 -7.04
N TYR A 146 -4.10 21.09 -7.61
CA TYR A 146 -3.26 20.91 -8.80
C TYR A 146 -4.00 20.31 -9.99
N ASP A 147 -5.32 20.13 -9.88
CA ASP A 147 -6.18 19.52 -10.91
C ASP A 147 -5.66 18.13 -11.36
N THR A 148 -5.21 17.34 -10.40
CA THR A 148 -4.74 15.97 -10.64
C THR A 148 -5.90 14.97 -10.57
N ASN A 149 -5.68 13.74 -11.05
CA ASN A 149 -6.65 12.66 -10.91
C ASN A 149 -6.07 11.54 -10.02
N TRP A 150 -5.85 11.87 -8.77
CA TRP A 150 -5.32 10.93 -7.78
C TRP A 150 -6.46 10.29 -7.01
N ARG A 151 -6.39 8.97 -6.79
CA ARG A 151 -7.45 8.18 -6.16
C ARG A 151 -6.87 7.22 -5.13
N THR A 152 -7.70 6.82 -4.18
CA THR A 152 -7.42 5.72 -3.26
C THR A 152 -8.45 4.63 -3.48
N ALA A 153 -7.99 3.39 -3.68
CA ALA A 153 -8.85 2.22 -3.68
C ALA A 153 -8.78 1.54 -2.31
N ILE A 154 -9.92 1.37 -1.66
CA ILE A 154 -10.01 0.65 -0.37
C ILE A 154 -10.24 -0.82 -0.68
N ASN A 155 -9.20 -1.60 -0.50
CA ASN A 155 -9.23 -3.02 -0.79
C ASN A 155 -9.57 -3.82 0.47
N THR A 156 -10.33 -4.89 0.29
CA THR A 156 -10.49 -5.93 1.30
C THR A 156 -9.20 -6.72 1.48
N ASN A 157 -9.17 -7.68 2.40
CA ASN A 157 -8.00 -8.53 2.60
C ASN A 157 -7.74 -9.37 1.35
N MET A 158 -6.63 -9.06 0.67
CA MET A 158 -6.22 -9.77 -0.53
C MET A 158 -5.33 -10.95 -0.16
N PHE A 159 -5.51 -12.05 -0.86
CA PHE A 159 -4.72 -13.27 -0.71
C PHE A 159 -4.52 -13.92 -2.09
N GLY A 160 -3.57 -14.83 -2.20
CA GLY A 160 -3.34 -15.58 -3.43
C GLY A 160 -1.87 -15.89 -3.68
N PRO A 161 -1.53 -16.36 -4.90
CA PRO A 161 -0.15 -16.62 -5.28
C PRO A 161 0.73 -15.38 -5.11
N HIS A 162 1.93 -15.57 -4.56
CA HIS A 162 2.90 -14.53 -4.15
C HIS A 162 2.59 -13.84 -2.80
N ASP A 163 1.59 -14.33 -2.05
CA ASP A 163 1.43 -13.89 -0.66
C ASP A 163 2.54 -14.44 0.22
N ARG A 164 2.73 -13.81 1.38
CA ARG A 164 3.76 -14.23 2.34
C ARG A 164 3.41 -15.59 2.92
N THR A 165 4.44 -16.38 3.18
CA THR A 165 4.36 -17.67 3.85
C THR A 165 5.18 -17.64 5.15
N GLY A 166 4.99 -18.64 6.02
CA GLY A 166 5.71 -18.75 7.28
C GLY A 166 5.18 -17.84 8.38
N GLU A 167 6.05 -17.42 9.28
CA GLU A 167 5.72 -16.68 10.51
C GLU A 167 5.04 -15.32 10.27
N HIS A 168 5.33 -14.69 9.13
CA HIS A 168 4.74 -13.40 8.76
C HIS A 168 3.60 -13.52 7.73
N ALA A 169 3.05 -14.73 7.55
CA ALA A 169 1.95 -14.97 6.62
C ALA A 169 0.64 -14.34 7.12
N HIS A 170 -0.16 -13.82 6.19
CA HIS A 170 -1.55 -13.48 6.49
C HIS A 170 -2.37 -14.73 6.79
N VAL A 171 -3.52 -14.58 7.45
CA VAL A 171 -4.32 -15.69 7.99
C VAL A 171 -4.59 -16.79 6.94
N ILE A 172 -5.02 -16.43 5.73
CA ILE A 172 -5.35 -17.41 4.69
C ILE A 172 -4.09 -18.16 4.25
N GLY A 173 -2.99 -17.45 3.97
CA GLY A 173 -1.72 -18.06 3.59
C GLY A 173 -1.17 -19.00 4.68
N ALA A 174 -1.24 -18.57 5.95
CA ALA A 174 -0.81 -19.39 7.10
C ALA A 174 -1.66 -20.67 7.26
N LEU A 175 -2.98 -20.57 7.13
CA LEU A 175 -3.89 -21.72 7.21
C LEU A 175 -3.65 -22.69 6.06
N MET A 176 -3.55 -22.19 4.82
CA MET A 176 -3.25 -23.03 3.66
C MET A 176 -1.94 -23.80 3.84
N GLN A 177 -0.88 -23.15 4.33
CA GLN A 177 0.40 -23.81 4.59
C GLN A 177 0.23 -24.92 5.63
N LYS A 178 -0.46 -24.65 6.76
CA LYS A 178 -0.72 -25.66 7.78
C LYS A 178 -1.48 -26.87 7.25
N PHE A 179 -2.50 -26.67 6.44
CA PHE A 179 -3.24 -27.77 5.80
C PHE A 179 -2.36 -28.60 4.86
N VAL A 180 -1.56 -27.94 4.01
CA VAL A 180 -0.64 -28.65 3.12
C VAL A 180 0.40 -29.46 3.87
N ASP A 181 0.96 -28.89 4.95
CA ASP A 181 1.96 -29.59 5.77
C ASP A 181 1.35 -30.77 6.53
N ALA A 182 0.15 -30.64 7.06
CA ALA A 182 -0.58 -31.75 7.67
C ALA A 182 -0.88 -32.89 6.68
N CYS A 183 -1.27 -32.56 5.43
CA CYS A 183 -1.48 -33.57 4.40
C CYS A 183 -0.21 -34.30 3.95
N LYS A 184 0.96 -33.66 4.08
CA LYS A 184 2.25 -34.29 3.72
C LYS A 184 2.85 -35.15 4.84
N SER A 185 2.43 -34.92 6.08
CA SER A 185 2.90 -35.65 7.27
C SER A 185 2.11 -36.93 7.60
N ASN A 186 1.03 -37.17 6.85
CA ASN A 186 0.26 -38.43 6.86
C ASN A 186 0.60 -39.27 5.62
#